data_cd502cf1df9d32360c8b9fbebc488f4a
#
_entry.id   cd502cf1df9d32360c8b9fbebc488f4a
#
_cell.length_a   1.000
_cell.length_b   1.000
_cell.length_c   1.000
_cell.angle_alpha   90.00
_cell.angle_beta   90.00
_cell.angle_gamma   90.00
#
_symmetry.space_group_name_H-M   'P 1'
#
loop_
_entity.id
_entity.type
_entity.pdbx_description
1 polymer ?
#
loop_
_entity_poly.entity_id
_entity_poly.type
_entity_poly.pdbx_seq_one_letter_code
_entity_poly.pdbx_strand_id
1 'polypeptide(L)'
;MQTSILWEGSLPSKEEMEKMKQEGYLFRAVEGGWKICLKLHNTPTGTWYADNFSKSFLKEVEVHQYLEEVEKRATWFEVPSKELRVYEAGQILEKPESKEERICMEVLRDTKNHSRLLLKTNQTEAYQLGSSAIPTLESRARISGAALSSVEPAVLAEILNQCLKVAKGKALLRVSEGKVRAVHSAEKNGYQVYPLPEVFMLASVYIRGEYKKSTFLEGYADQTMVSAIWQIEDHRLEEVYGEIMEKYGKQVKEKLTATIRITSSDVAASGANIFYS
;
A
#
# COMPACT_ATOMS: atom_id res chain seq x y z
N MET A 1 -10.60 8.43 28.30
CA MET A 1 -10.47 9.57 27.36
C MET A 1 -11.32 9.25 26.15
N GLN A 2 -12.37 10.02 25.90
CA GLN A 2 -13.21 9.87 24.71
C GLN A 2 -12.44 10.45 23.51
N THR A 3 -11.86 9.62 22.70
CA THR A 3 -11.30 10.02 21.40
C THR A 3 -12.33 9.77 20.32
N SER A 4 -13.43 10.49 20.39
CA SER A 4 -14.29 10.59 19.23
C SER A 4 -13.62 11.52 18.23
N ILE A 5 -13.57 11.09 16.97
CA ILE A 5 -13.13 11.95 15.88
C ILE A 5 -14.21 12.99 15.71
N LEU A 6 -13.96 14.18 16.25
CA LEU A 6 -14.88 15.32 16.22
C LEU A 6 -14.63 16.12 14.94
N TRP A 7 -15.70 16.61 14.37
CA TRP A 7 -15.63 17.72 13.40
C TRP A 7 -15.10 18.96 14.13
N GLU A 8 -13.93 19.42 13.77
CA GLU A 8 -13.36 20.68 14.24
C GLU A 8 -13.75 21.77 13.23
N GLY A 9 -14.89 22.40 13.41
CA GLY A 9 -15.39 23.48 12.54
C GLY A 9 -16.83 23.85 12.87
N SER A 10 -17.40 24.82 12.12
CA SER A 10 -18.83 25.15 12.23
C SER A 10 -19.67 23.95 11.81
N LEU A 11 -20.71 23.64 12.59
CA LEU A 11 -21.65 22.56 12.25
C LEU A 11 -22.31 22.83 10.89
N PRO A 12 -22.42 21.81 10.02
CA PRO A 12 -23.14 21.94 8.76
C PRO A 12 -24.61 22.29 8.98
N SER A 13 -25.21 22.95 8.01
CA SER A 13 -26.65 23.19 7.98
C SER A 13 -27.44 21.86 7.92
N LYS A 14 -28.74 21.89 8.24
CA LYS A 14 -29.58 20.69 8.15
C LYS A 14 -29.57 20.06 6.74
N GLU A 15 -29.57 20.88 5.71
CA GLU A 15 -29.55 20.44 4.30
C GLU A 15 -28.20 19.76 3.96
N GLU A 16 -27.09 20.34 4.40
CA GLU A 16 -25.77 19.77 4.26
C GLU A 16 -25.65 18.44 5.03
N MET A 17 -26.21 18.36 6.26
CA MET A 17 -26.23 17.13 7.04
C MET A 17 -27.01 16.01 6.34
N GLU A 18 -28.16 16.30 5.74
CA GLU A 18 -28.93 15.32 4.97
C GLU A 18 -28.16 14.84 3.73
N LYS A 19 -27.50 15.74 3.02
CA LYS A 19 -26.63 15.38 1.90
C LYS A 19 -25.46 14.50 2.37
N MET A 20 -24.81 14.87 3.45
CA MET A 20 -23.71 14.08 4.02
C MET A 20 -24.18 12.70 4.48
N LYS A 21 -25.37 12.55 5.06
CA LYS A 21 -25.95 11.25 5.40
C LYS A 21 -26.14 10.36 4.15
N GLN A 22 -26.62 10.94 3.04
CA GLN A 22 -26.74 10.24 1.77
C GLN A 22 -25.37 9.79 1.23
N GLU A 23 -24.32 10.55 1.54
CA GLU A 23 -22.93 10.21 1.21
C GLU A 23 -22.30 9.21 2.20
N GLY A 24 -23.03 8.77 3.22
CA GLY A 24 -22.58 7.77 4.20
C GLY A 24 -21.88 8.31 5.44
N TYR A 25 -22.02 9.61 5.72
CA TYR A 25 -21.58 10.18 7.00
C TYR A 25 -22.59 9.88 8.10
N LEU A 26 -22.08 9.74 9.31
CA LEU A 26 -22.88 9.48 10.49
C LEU A 26 -22.88 10.68 11.41
N PHE A 27 -24.03 10.89 12.03
CA PHE A 27 -24.24 11.97 12.97
C PHE A 27 -24.83 11.41 14.25
N ARG A 28 -24.34 11.86 15.38
CA ARG A 28 -24.86 11.54 16.70
C ARG A 28 -25.34 12.80 17.38
N ALA A 29 -26.56 12.80 17.91
CA ALA A 29 -27.02 13.87 18.78
C ALA A 29 -26.23 13.84 20.10
N VAL A 30 -25.73 14.99 20.53
CA VAL A 30 -25.06 15.18 21.80
C VAL A 30 -25.66 16.40 22.49
N GLU A 31 -25.46 16.50 23.80
CA GLU A 31 -25.89 17.68 24.54
C GLU A 31 -25.25 18.95 23.95
N GLY A 32 -26.09 19.86 23.45
CA GLY A 32 -25.65 21.09 22.78
C GLY A 32 -25.47 21.00 21.28
N GLY A 33 -25.77 19.86 20.59
CA GLY A 33 -25.66 19.79 19.14
C GLY A 33 -25.54 18.39 18.54
N TRP A 34 -24.77 18.30 17.47
CA TRP A 34 -24.55 17.06 16.74
C TRP A 34 -23.06 16.77 16.64
N LYS A 35 -22.72 15.52 16.84
CA LYS A 35 -21.38 15.00 16.60
C LYS A 35 -21.35 14.29 15.24
N ILE A 36 -20.40 14.66 14.41
CA ILE A 36 -20.21 14.04 13.10
C ILE A 36 -19.20 12.93 13.25
N CYS A 37 -19.59 11.70 12.89
CA CYS A 37 -18.67 10.59 12.76
C CYS A 37 -18.00 10.64 11.39
N LEU A 38 -16.76 10.20 11.31
CA LEU A 38 -16.05 10.13 10.04
C LEU A 38 -16.71 9.15 9.08
N LYS A 39 -16.71 9.52 7.81
CA LYS A 39 -16.91 8.58 6.72
C LYS A 39 -15.64 7.77 6.56
N LEU A 40 -15.73 6.47 6.75
CA LEU A 40 -14.67 5.55 6.41
C LEU A 40 -14.84 5.03 4.99
N HIS A 41 -13.76 5.05 4.24
CA HIS A 41 -13.72 4.39 2.95
C HIS A 41 -13.65 2.89 3.16
N ASN A 42 -14.70 2.20 2.73
CA ASN A 42 -14.80 0.75 2.89
C ASN A 42 -13.85 0.03 1.93
N THR A 43 -13.17 -0.99 2.43
CA THR A 43 -12.32 -1.85 1.60
C THR A 43 -13.12 -3.08 1.20
N PRO A 44 -13.25 -3.38 -0.09
CA PRO A 44 -13.89 -4.62 -0.52
C PRO A 44 -13.21 -5.84 0.08
N THR A 45 -13.99 -6.82 0.50
CA THR A 45 -13.52 -8.09 1.06
C THR A 45 -12.99 -9.01 -0.03
N GLY A 46 -11.92 -8.60 -0.71
CA GLY A 46 -11.27 -9.41 -1.74
C GLY A 46 -9.86 -9.82 -1.33
N THR A 47 -9.38 -10.93 -1.83
CA THR A 47 -7.99 -11.41 -1.58
C THR A 47 -6.93 -10.39 -2.00
N TRP A 48 -7.24 -9.52 -2.95
CA TRP A 48 -6.37 -8.44 -3.47
C TRP A 48 -6.02 -7.37 -2.44
N TYR A 49 -6.80 -7.25 -1.39
CA TYR A 49 -6.68 -6.20 -0.37
C TYR A 49 -6.20 -6.72 0.97
N ALA A 50 -6.08 -8.04 1.10
CA ALA A 50 -5.51 -8.65 2.29
C ALA A 50 -4.03 -8.30 2.42
N ASP A 51 -3.58 -8.05 3.65
CA ASP A 51 -2.17 -7.76 3.91
C ASP A 51 -1.25 -9.00 3.79
N ASN A 52 -1.82 -10.18 3.61
CA ASN A 52 -1.13 -11.44 3.36
C ASN A 52 -1.39 -12.01 1.95
N PHE A 53 -1.81 -11.14 1.01
CA PHE A 53 -2.05 -11.55 -0.36
C PHE A 53 -0.77 -11.99 -1.05
N SER A 54 -0.87 -13.08 -1.82
CA SER A 54 0.16 -13.49 -2.79
C SER A 54 -0.48 -14.18 -4.00
N LYS A 55 0.11 -14.01 -5.16
CA LYS A 55 -0.33 -14.62 -6.41
C LYS A 55 0.86 -14.98 -7.28
N SER A 56 0.82 -16.17 -7.86
CA SER A 56 1.78 -16.62 -8.87
C SER A 56 1.14 -16.61 -10.27
N PHE A 57 1.96 -16.38 -11.28
CA PHE A 57 1.55 -16.30 -12.68
C PHE A 57 2.43 -17.22 -13.52
N LEU A 58 1.81 -18.02 -14.36
CA LEU A 58 2.50 -18.92 -15.29
C LEU A 58 2.66 -18.32 -16.70
N LYS A 59 1.97 -17.20 -16.97
CA LYS A 59 2.02 -16.52 -18.25
C LYS A 59 2.32 -15.04 -18.06
N GLU A 60 3.16 -14.51 -18.90
CA GLU A 60 3.55 -13.10 -18.90
C GLU A 60 2.34 -12.17 -19.05
N VAL A 61 1.38 -12.52 -19.93
CA VAL A 61 0.15 -11.74 -20.12
C VAL A 61 -0.68 -11.61 -18.84
N GLU A 62 -0.66 -12.62 -17.97
CA GLU A 62 -1.38 -12.59 -16.70
C GLU A 62 -0.75 -11.58 -15.71
N VAL A 63 0.59 -11.42 -15.74
CA VAL A 63 1.28 -10.39 -14.97
C VAL A 63 0.86 -9.01 -15.45
N HIS A 64 0.88 -8.76 -16.76
CA HIS A 64 0.49 -7.46 -17.30
C HIS A 64 -0.97 -7.12 -17.01
N GLN A 65 -1.89 -8.05 -17.20
CA GLN A 65 -3.30 -7.87 -16.86
C GLN A 65 -3.50 -7.55 -15.38
N TYR A 66 -2.81 -8.27 -14.51
CA TYR A 66 -2.85 -8.02 -13.06
C TYR A 66 -2.38 -6.61 -12.72
N LEU A 67 -1.24 -6.19 -13.26
CA LEU A 67 -0.67 -4.86 -13.02
C LEU A 67 -1.58 -3.74 -13.50
N GLU A 68 -2.17 -3.90 -14.70
CA GLU A 68 -3.15 -2.94 -15.22
C GLU A 68 -4.40 -2.83 -14.33
N GLU A 69 -4.91 -3.96 -13.82
CA GLU A 69 -6.06 -3.96 -12.93
C GLU A 69 -5.74 -3.27 -11.59
N VAL A 70 -4.56 -3.55 -11.02
CA VAL A 70 -4.11 -2.91 -9.77
C VAL A 70 -3.95 -1.41 -9.95
N GLU A 71 -3.36 -0.97 -11.08
CA GLU A 71 -3.15 0.46 -11.37
C GLU A 71 -4.48 1.19 -11.61
N LYS A 72 -5.43 0.59 -12.33
CA LYS A 72 -6.77 1.16 -12.54
C LYS A 72 -7.55 1.40 -11.24
N ARG A 73 -7.25 0.63 -10.19
CA ARG A 73 -7.90 0.73 -8.87
C ARG A 73 -7.12 1.62 -7.90
N ALA A 74 -5.94 2.06 -8.27
CA ALA A 74 -5.10 2.91 -7.47
C ALA A 74 -5.36 4.39 -7.76
N THR A 75 -5.27 5.20 -6.70
CA THR A 75 -5.31 6.65 -6.79
C THR A 75 -4.13 7.21 -6.03
N TRP A 76 -3.45 8.18 -6.67
CA TRP A 76 -2.37 8.94 -6.06
C TRP A 76 -2.84 10.35 -5.78
N PHE A 77 -2.63 10.85 -4.56
CA PHE A 77 -2.93 12.23 -4.22
C PHE A 77 -2.01 12.75 -3.11
N GLU A 78 -1.87 14.08 -3.06
CA GLU A 78 -1.01 14.75 -2.10
C GLU A 78 -1.79 15.31 -0.93
N VAL A 79 -1.22 15.20 0.27
CA VAL A 79 -1.75 15.80 1.51
C VAL A 79 -0.61 16.47 2.28
N PRO A 80 -0.81 17.65 2.89
CA PRO A 80 0.18 18.21 3.81
C PRO A 80 0.48 17.22 4.94
N SER A 81 1.75 16.86 5.14
CA SER A 81 2.12 15.80 6.10
C SER A 81 1.68 16.10 7.53
N LYS A 82 1.67 17.39 7.92
CA LYS A 82 1.21 17.83 9.22
C LYS A 82 -0.30 17.67 9.47
N GLU A 83 -1.09 17.43 8.40
CA GLU A 83 -2.53 17.21 8.49
C GLU A 83 -2.89 15.74 8.65
N LEU A 84 -1.95 14.85 8.34
CA LEU A 84 -2.14 13.42 8.56
C LEU A 84 -2.30 13.11 10.04
N ARG A 85 -3.27 12.23 10.36
CA ARG A 85 -3.49 11.71 11.70
C ARG A 85 -3.72 10.22 11.64
N VAL A 86 -3.11 9.51 12.57
CA VAL A 86 -3.21 8.04 12.70
C VAL A 86 -4.05 7.71 13.92
N TYR A 87 -4.92 6.74 13.80
CA TYR A 87 -5.76 6.23 14.88
C TYR A 87 -5.67 4.72 14.94
N GLU A 88 -5.70 4.17 16.11
CA GLU A 88 -5.95 2.74 16.30
C GLU A 88 -7.42 2.44 15.95
N ALA A 89 -7.65 1.39 15.15
CA ALA A 89 -8.97 1.08 14.61
C ALA A 89 -10.03 0.81 15.69
N GLY A 90 -9.62 0.31 16.86
CA GLY A 90 -10.50 0.07 17.99
C GLY A 90 -10.94 1.32 18.76
N GLN A 91 -10.18 2.42 18.65
CA GLN A 91 -10.49 3.67 19.38
C GLN A 91 -11.76 4.38 18.89
N ILE A 92 -12.26 4.00 17.71
CA ILE A 92 -13.44 4.61 17.08
C ILE A 92 -14.71 3.85 17.48
N LEU A 93 -14.58 2.66 18.09
CA LEU A 93 -15.69 1.80 18.46
C LEU A 93 -16.39 2.31 19.73
N GLU A 94 -17.44 3.12 19.57
CA GLU A 94 -18.37 3.50 20.62
C GLU A 94 -19.63 2.61 20.58
N LYS A 95 -20.41 2.59 21.67
CA LYS A 95 -21.71 1.88 21.68
C LYS A 95 -22.66 2.53 20.67
N PRO A 96 -23.24 1.78 19.73
CA PRO A 96 -24.18 2.33 18.77
C PRO A 96 -25.50 2.66 19.47
N GLU A 97 -26.02 3.85 19.25
CA GLU A 97 -27.31 4.31 19.80
C GLU A 97 -28.40 4.36 18.72
N SER A 98 -28.03 4.40 17.45
CA SER A 98 -28.96 4.40 16.30
C SER A 98 -28.73 3.23 15.35
N LYS A 99 -29.68 3.02 14.41
CA LYS A 99 -29.53 2.02 13.35
C LYS A 99 -28.34 2.37 12.43
N GLU A 100 -28.18 3.62 12.09
CA GLU A 100 -27.11 4.16 11.26
C GLU A 100 -25.75 3.93 11.94
N GLU A 101 -25.67 4.16 13.24
CA GLU A 101 -24.46 3.87 14.03
C GLU A 101 -24.12 2.37 14.06
N ARG A 102 -25.14 1.49 14.10
CA ARG A 102 -24.91 0.03 14.02
C ARG A 102 -24.28 -0.37 12.69
N ILE A 103 -24.76 0.20 11.58
CA ILE A 103 -24.17 -0.04 10.26
C ILE A 103 -22.71 0.42 10.24
N CYS A 104 -22.43 1.59 10.80
CA CYS A 104 -21.05 2.07 10.92
C CYS A 104 -20.19 1.16 11.79
N MET A 105 -20.75 0.63 12.87
CA MET A 105 -20.04 -0.31 13.74
C MET A 105 -19.68 -1.61 13.03
N GLU A 106 -20.50 -2.07 12.09
CA GLU A 106 -20.15 -3.22 11.24
C GLU A 106 -18.99 -2.90 10.34
N VAL A 107 -19.01 -1.73 9.67
CA VAL A 107 -17.89 -1.25 8.83
C VAL A 107 -16.62 -1.06 9.66
N LEU A 108 -16.73 -0.48 10.85
CA LEU A 108 -15.59 -0.28 11.75
C LEU A 108 -15.02 -1.61 12.26
N ARG A 109 -15.90 -2.57 12.58
CA ARG A 109 -15.49 -3.91 12.99
C ARG A 109 -14.76 -4.64 11.88
N ASP A 110 -15.30 -4.56 10.66
CA ASP A 110 -14.66 -5.10 9.46
C ASP A 110 -13.31 -4.43 9.23
N THR A 111 -13.25 -3.10 9.34
CA THR A 111 -12.00 -2.34 9.28
C THR A 111 -10.97 -2.84 10.30
N LYS A 112 -11.38 -3.05 11.55
CA LYS A 112 -10.50 -3.55 12.62
C LYS A 112 -9.95 -4.94 12.32
N ASN A 113 -10.74 -5.81 11.69
CA ASN A 113 -10.30 -7.14 11.29
C ASN A 113 -9.25 -7.13 10.16
N HIS A 114 -9.23 -6.07 9.34
CA HIS A 114 -8.36 -5.94 8.16
C HIS A 114 -7.28 -4.87 8.29
N SER A 115 -7.30 -4.06 9.35
CA SER A 115 -6.28 -3.03 9.56
C SER A 115 -6.11 -2.72 11.05
N ARG A 116 -4.84 -2.57 11.47
CA ARG A 116 -4.51 -2.15 12.84
C ARG A 116 -4.72 -0.65 13.04
N LEU A 117 -4.50 0.13 11.98
CA LEU A 117 -4.46 1.59 12.01
C LEU A 117 -5.34 2.18 10.91
N LEU A 118 -5.85 3.37 11.18
CA LEU A 118 -6.54 4.23 10.24
C LEU A 118 -5.72 5.48 10.01
N LEU A 119 -5.67 5.96 8.77
CA LEU A 119 -5.06 7.22 8.40
C LEU A 119 -6.14 8.24 8.02
N LYS A 120 -6.25 9.31 8.80
CA LYS A 120 -7.07 10.47 8.50
C LYS A 120 -6.26 11.43 7.62
N THR A 121 -6.79 11.81 6.48
CA THR A 121 -6.12 12.63 5.47
C THR A 121 -6.59 14.08 5.46
N ASN A 122 -7.80 14.33 5.97
CA ASN A 122 -8.40 15.66 6.13
C ASN A 122 -9.36 15.65 7.33
N GLN A 123 -10.19 16.66 7.45
CA GLN A 123 -11.12 16.78 8.59
C GLN A 123 -12.14 15.64 8.68
N THR A 124 -12.56 15.08 7.54
CA THR A 124 -13.70 14.16 7.47
C THR A 124 -13.39 12.79 6.89
N GLU A 125 -12.28 12.64 6.16
CA GLU A 125 -11.96 11.39 5.47
C GLU A 125 -10.88 10.59 6.18
N ALA A 126 -11.13 9.31 6.36
CA ALA A 126 -10.17 8.34 6.88
C ALA A 126 -10.15 7.07 6.02
N TYR A 127 -8.98 6.45 5.94
CA TYR A 127 -8.73 5.23 5.19
C TYR A 127 -8.14 4.17 6.10
N GLN A 128 -8.39 2.92 5.80
CA GLN A 128 -7.63 1.82 6.40
C GLN A 128 -6.15 1.98 6.03
N LEU A 129 -5.25 1.78 6.98
CA LEU A 129 -3.82 1.81 6.73
C LEU A 129 -3.30 0.38 6.56
N GLY A 130 -2.88 0.05 5.35
CA GLY A 130 -2.30 -1.27 5.05
C GLY A 130 -0.95 -1.47 5.72
N SER A 131 -0.58 -2.72 5.97
CA SER A 131 0.73 -3.06 6.55
C SER A 131 1.90 -2.56 5.71
N SER A 132 1.76 -2.57 4.38
CA SER A 132 2.76 -2.04 3.44
C SER A 132 2.95 -0.52 3.55
N ALA A 133 1.95 0.22 4.05
CA ALA A 133 2.03 1.67 4.21
C ALA A 133 2.75 2.09 5.51
N ILE A 134 2.83 1.23 6.51
CA ILE A 134 3.43 1.57 7.81
C ILE A 134 4.89 1.99 7.68
N PRO A 135 5.78 1.23 7.01
CA PRO A 135 7.18 1.62 6.85
C PRO A 135 7.36 2.95 6.10
N THR A 136 6.54 3.20 5.09
CA THR A 136 6.60 4.46 4.33
C THR A 136 6.09 5.64 5.16
N LEU A 137 5.06 5.43 5.99
CA LEU A 137 4.55 6.43 6.93
C LEU A 137 5.57 6.72 8.04
N GLU A 138 6.24 5.71 8.59
CA GLU A 138 7.34 5.86 9.54
C GLU A 138 8.47 6.68 8.92
N SER A 139 8.88 6.37 7.69
CA SER A 139 9.85 7.14 6.94
C SER A 139 9.39 8.59 6.75
N ARG A 140 8.11 8.82 6.43
CA ARG A 140 7.55 10.17 6.31
C ARG A 140 7.53 10.92 7.64
N ALA A 141 7.29 10.24 8.74
CA ALA A 141 7.39 10.77 10.09
C ALA A 141 8.84 10.95 10.58
N ARG A 142 9.84 10.51 9.78
CA ARG A 142 11.27 10.51 10.11
C ARG A 142 11.62 9.72 11.36
N ILE A 143 10.95 8.61 11.54
CA ILE A 143 11.24 7.63 12.58
C ILE A 143 11.49 6.28 11.93
N SER A 144 12.30 5.47 12.57
CA SER A 144 12.55 4.09 12.16
C SER A 144 13.04 3.28 13.34
N GLY A 145 12.77 2.00 13.33
CA GLY A 145 13.30 1.09 14.32
C GLY A 145 12.45 -0.17 14.47
N ALA A 146 13.09 -1.32 14.62
CA ALA A 146 12.41 -2.60 14.75
C ALA A 146 11.44 -2.64 15.95
N ALA A 147 11.70 -1.86 17.00
CA ALA A 147 10.82 -1.75 18.16
C ALA A 147 9.42 -1.22 17.83
N LEU A 148 9.28 -0.39 16.79
CA LEU A 148 7.98 0.19 16.39
C LEU A 148 6.98 -0.88 15.95
N SER A 149 7.47 -1.97 15.35
CA SER A 149 6.59 -3.08 14.95
C SER A 149 6.06 -3.90 16.13
N SER A 150 6.68 -3.75 17.31
CA SER A 150 6.37 -4.52 18.52
C SER A 150 5.53 -3.74 19.54
N VAL A 151 5.33 -2.42 19.33
CA VAL A 151 4.47 -1.64 20.23
C VAL A 151 2.98 -1.84 19.88
N GLU A 152 2.14 -1.61 20.87
CA GLU A 152 0.69 -1.64 20.67
C GLU A 152 0.23 -0.62 19.64
N PRO A 153 -0.81 -0.92 18.83
CA PRO A 153 -1.29 -0.04 17.75
C PRO A 153 -1.61 1.38 18.21
N ALA A 154 -2.21 1.52 19.39
CA ALA A 154 -2.56 2.83 19.97
C ALA A 154 -1.31 3.66 20.28
N VAL A 155 -0.25 3.01 20.81
CA VAL A 155 1.03 3.65 21.10
C VAL A 155 1.74 4.05 19.82
N LEU A 156 1.76 3.18 18.81
CA LEU A 156 2.33 3.49 17.49
C LEU A 156 1.61 4.70 16.84
N ALA A 157 0.29 4.74 16.90
CA ALA A 157 -0.49 5.86 16.40
C ALA A 157 -0.12 7.18 17.11
N GLU A 158 0.06 7.17 18.42
CA GLU A 158 0.47 8.34 19.17
C GLU A 158 1.86 8.82 18.79
N ILE A 159 2.85 7.92 18.71
CA ILE A 159 4.22 8.22 18.28
C ILE A 159 4.20 8.85 16.89
N LEU A 160 3.52 8.22 15.92
CA LEU A 160 3.40 8.73 14.55
C LEU A 160 2.77 10.12 14.52
N ASN A 161 1.70 10.34 15.28
CA ASN A 161 1.02 11.63 15.35
C ASN A 161 1.90 12.75 15.89
N GLN A 162 2.72 12.49 16.92
CA GLN A 162 3.65 13.48 17.44
C GLN A 162 4.71 13.86 16.39
N CYS A 163 5.25 12.88 15.66
CA CYS A 163 6.23 13.12 14.62
C CYS A 163 5.63 13.83 13.40
N LEU A 164 4.42 13.44 12.97
CA LEU A 164 3.74 14.05 11.82
C LEU A 164 3.36 15.51 12.04
N LYS A 165 3.06 15.93 13.28
CA LYS A 165 2.80 17.36 13.61
C LYS A 165 3.93 18.29 13.20
N VAL A 166 5.18 17.80 13.28
CA VAL A 166 6.39 18.58 12.95
C VAL A 166 6.94 18.25 11.57
N ALA A 167 6.34 17.30 10.85
CA ALA A 167 6.75 16.93 9.51
C ALA A 167 6.48 18.08 8.52
N LYS A 168 7.50 18.39 7.71
CA LYS A 168 7.42 19.43 6.67
C LYS A 168 7.03 18.81 5.33
N GLY A 169 6.49 19.67 4.44
CA GLY A 169 6.16 19.29 3.07
C GLY A 169 4.88 18.44 2.98
N LYS A 170 4.72 17.81 1.82
CA LYS A 170 3.55 17.01 1.50
C LYS A 170 3.88 15.52 1.48
N ALA A 171 2.91 14.73 1.86
CA ALA A 171 2.91 13.28 1.64
C ALA A 171 2.18 12.96 0.34
N LEU A 172 2.69 12.00 -0.42
CA LEU A 172 2.06 11.41 -1.58
C LEU A 172 1.48 10.05 -1.15
N LEU A 173 0.17 9.93 -1.18
CA LEU A 173 -0.54 8.73 -0.76
C LEU A 173 -0.91 7.89 -1.97
N ARG A 174 -0.68 6.59 -1.88
CA ARG A 174 -1.26 5.59 -2.76
C ARG A 174 -2.42 4.91 -2.08
N VAL A 175 -3.60 5.09 -2.63
CA VAL A 175 -4.83 4.48 -2.13
C VAL A 175 -5.38 3.52 -3.16
N SER A 176 -5.71 2.32 -2.73
CA SER A 176 -6.39 1.33 -3.53
C SER A 176 -7.63 0.85 -2.78
N GLU A 177 -8.80 1.16 -3.33
CA GLU A 177 -10.12 0.78 -2.82
C GLU A 177 -10.33 1.00 -1.32
N GLY A 178 -10.06 2.24 -0.89
CA GLY A 178 -10.29 2.65 0.51
C GLY A 178 -9.15 2.27 1.47
N LYS A 179 -8.08 1.64 0.99
CA LYS A 179 -6.91 1.29 1.80
C LYS A 179 -5.67 2.03 1.33
N VAL A 180 -4.99 2.74 2.23
CA VAL A 180 -3.69 3.36 1.97
C VAL A 180 -2.64 2.27 1.91
N ARG A 181 -1.94 2.18 0.78
CA ARG A 181 -0.90 1.17 0.53
C ARG A 181 0.51 1.74 0.70
N ALA A 182 0.69 3.05 0.51
CA ALA A 182 1.95 3.75 0.72
C ALA A 182 1.74 5.22 1.08
N VAL A 183 2.70 5.79 1.81
CA VAL A 183 2.77 7.21 2.18
C VAL A 183 4.19 7.70 1.91
N HIS A 184 4.42 8.25 0.73
CA HIS A 184 5.73 8.72 0.30
C HIS A 184 5.91 10.22 0.53
N SER A 185 7.12 10.73 0.28
CA SER A 185 7.35 12.18 0.16
C SER A 185 6.94 12.64 -1.24
N ALA A 186 6.13 13.70 -1.32
CA ALA A 186 5.77 14.38 -2.57
C ALA A 186 6.77 15.49 -2.97
N GLU A 187 7.90 15.61 -2.26
CA GLU A 187 8.91 16.61 -2.56
C GLU A 187 9.66 16.27 -3.87
N LYS A 188 10.25 17.28 -4.53
CA LYS A 188 10.92 17.14 -5.83
C LYS A 188 11.97 16.02 -5.86
N ASN A 189 12.65 15.78 -4.75
CA ASN A 189 13.63 14.69 -4.58
C ASN A 189 13.03 13.48 -3.84
N GLY A 190 11.70 13.42 -3.72
CA GLY A 190 10.97 12.33 -3.09
C GLY A 190 10.67 11.19 -4.06
N TYR A 191 9.63 10.45 -3.75
CA TYR A 191 9.18 9.34 -4.57
C TYR A 191 8.61 9.84 -5.90
N GLN A 192 9.07 9.24 -7.00
CA GLN A 192 8.51 9.46 -8.33
C GLN A 192 7.62 8.28 -8.69
N VAL A 193 6.38 8.57 -9.09
CA VAL A 193 5.44 7.53 -9.50
C VAL A 193 5.84 7.01 -10.88
N TYR A 194 6.24 5.74 -10.92
CA TYR A 194 6.41 4.98 -12.15
C TYR A 194 5.36 3.87 -12.15
N PRO A 195 4.37 3.91 -13.06
CA PRO A 195 3.36 2.87 -13.13
C PRO A 195 3.99 1.49 -13.34
N LEU A 196 3.70 0.54 -12.45
CA LEU A 196 4.24 -0.82 -12.56
C LEU A 196 3.95 -1.49 -13.92
N PRO A 197 2.76 -1.30 -14.54
CA PRO A 197 2.51 -1.82 -15.88
C PRO A 197 3.54 -1.37 -16.91
N GLU A 198 3.94 -0.09 -16.87
CA GLU A 198 4.94 0.46 -17.79
C GLU A 198 6.34 -0.11 -17.53
N VAL A 199 6.73 -0.23 -16.25
CA VAL A 199 8.03 -0.81 -15.87
C VAL A 199 8.17 -2.24 -16.40
N PHE A 200 7.15 -3.08 -16.20
CA PHE A 200 7.19 -4.47 -16.64
C PHE A 200 7.03 -4.61 -18.16
N MET A 201 6.26 -3.75 -18.81
CA MET A 201 6.18 -3.69 -20.27
C MET A 201 7.53 -3.34 -20.90
N LEU A 202 8.20 -2.29 -20.40
CA LEU A 202 9.53 -1.89 -20.89
C LEU A 202 10.56 -3.00 -20.67
N ALA A 203 10.53 -3.67 -19.51
CA ALA A 203 11.38 -4.81 -19.21
C ALA A 203 11.16 -5.96 -20.19
N SER A 204 9.91 -6.33 -20.46
CA SER A 204 9.55 -7.34 -21.46
C SER A 204 10.08 -7.01 -22.86
N VAL A 205 9.86 -5.76 -23.30
CA VAL A 205 10.33 -5.29 -24.62
C VAL A 205 11.85 -5.34 -24.69
N TYR A 206 12.54 -4.88 -23.66
CA TYR A 206 14.00 -4.94 -23.59
C TYR A 206 14.52 -6.38 -23.65
N ILE A 207 13.99 -7.28 -22.81
CA ILE A 207 14.44 -8.68 -22.77
C ILE A 207 14.26 -9.36 -24.13
N ARG A 208 13.12 -9.16 -24.79
CA ARG A 208 12.86 -9.75 -26.11
C ARG A 208 13.69 -9.13 -27.23
N GLY A 209 14.05 -7.85 -27.09
CA GLY A 209 14.90 -7.14 -28.03
C GLY A 209 16.36 -7.57 -27.94
N GLU A 210 16.88 -7.71 -26.73
CA GLU A 210 18.27 -8.06 -26.45
C GLU A 210 18.54 -9.57 -26.61
N TYR A 211 17.61 -10.41 -26.12
CA TYR A 211 17.75 -11.86 -26.14
C TYR A 211 16.79 -12.49 -27.15
N LYS A 212 17.32 -12.94 -28.29
CA LYS A 212 16.53 -13.54 -29.38
C LYS A 212 15.72 -14.75 -28.96
N LYS A 213 16.20 -15.47 -27.93
CA LYS A 213 15.50 -16.59 -27.30
C LYS A 213 15.32 -16.28 -25.83
N SER A 214 14.15 -15.78 -25.49
CA SER A 214 13.71 -15.57 -24.13
C SER A 214 12.36 -16.21 -23.92
N THR A 215 12.18 -16.86 -22.78
CA THR A 215 10.93 -17.52 -22.39
C THR A 215 10.54 -17.07 -21.00
N PHE A 216 9.32 -16.58 -20.83
CA PHE A 216 8.78 -16.29 -19.51
C PHE A 216 8.63 -17.57 -18.69
N LEU A 217 9.18 -17.61 -17.49
CA LEU A 217 9.09 -18.76 -16.60
C LEU A 217 7.94 -18.61 -15.61
N GLU A 218 7.97 -17.53 -14.84
CA GLU A 218 6.98 -17.28 -13.79
C GLU A 218 6.91 -15.81 -13.40
N GLY A 219 5.79 -15.42 -12.81
CA GLY A 219 5.61 -14.17 -12.12
C GLY A 219 5.08 -14.38 -10.72
N TYR A 220 5.32 -13.42 -9.86
CA TYR A 220 4.85 -13.39 -8.50
C TYR A 220 4.46 -11.97 -8.10
N ALA A 221 3.38 -11.83 -7.35
CA ALA A 221 2.98 -10.58 -6.75
C ALA A 221 2.47 -10.80 -5.33
N ASP A 222 2.81 -9.90 -4.43
CA ASP A 222 2.21 -9.78 -3.11
C ASP A 222 1.83 -8.32 -2.81
N GLN A 223 1.47 -8.02 -1.57
CA GLN A 223 1.10 -6.67 -1.14
C GLN A 223 2.27 -5.68 -1.17
N THR A 224 3.50 -6.13 -1.37
CA THR A 224 4.71 -5.29 -1.29
C THR A 224 5.47 -5.17 -2.60
N MET A 225 5.48 -6.21 -3.43
CA MET A 225 6.30 -6.24 -4.63
C MET A 225 5.70 -7.11 -5.73
N VAL A 226 6.18 -6.90 -6.93
CA VAL A 226 5.96 -7.76 -8.09
C VAL A 226 7.29 -8.22 -8.64
N SER A 227 7.36 -9.48 -9.04
CA SER A 227 8.53 -10.12 -9.63
C SER A 227 8.13 -10.88 -10.89
N ALA A 228 8.99 -10.89 -11.89
CA ALA A 228 8.83 -11.70 -13.10
C ALA A 228 10.19 -12.23 -13.53
N ILE A 229 10.23 -13.48 -14.02
CA ILE A 229 11.45 -14.20 -14.37
C ILE A 229 11.34 -14.70 -15.81
N TRP A 230 12.38 -14.44 -16.58
CA TRP A 230 12.57 -14.98 -17.93
C TRP A 230 13.82 -15.84 -17.98
N GLN A 231 13.72 -16.97 -18.63
CA GLN A 231 14.86 -17.73 -19.10
C GLN A 231 15.40 -17.09 -20.37
N ILE A 232 16.70 -16.94 -20.49
CA ILE A 232 17.39 -16.39 -21.66
C ILE A 232 18.46 -17.36 -22.15
N GLU A 233 18.79 -17.29 -23.43
CA GLU A 233 20.03 -17.90 -23.95
C GLU A 233 21.12 -16.83 -23.95
N ASP A 234 22.09 -16.98 -23.08
CA ASP A 234 23.30 -16.15 -23.01
C ASP A 234 24.52 -17.05 -22.85
N HIS A 235 25.11 -17.44 -23.98
CA HIS A 235 26.27 -18.33 -24.01
C HIS A 235 27.47 -17.79 -23.23
N ARG A 236 27.67 -16.48 -23.20
CA ARG A 236 28.76 -15.88 -22.45
C ARG A 236 28.59 -16.08 -20.95
N LEU A 237 27.38 -15.93 -20.48
CA LEU A 237 27.04 -16.12 -19.07
C LEU A 237 27.16 -17.62 -18.69
N GLU A 238 26.71 -18.50 -19.59
CA GLU A 238 26.83 -19.96 -19.43
C GLU A 238 28.30 -20.40 -19.35
N GLU A 239 29.18 -19.85 -20.21
CA GLU A 239 30.61 -20.10 -20.20
C GLU A 239 31.29 -19.64 -18.90
N VAL A 240 31.05 -18.36 -18.47
CA VAL A 240 31.61 -17.81 -17.25
C VAL A 240 31.19 -18.59 -16.02
N TYR A 241 29.95 -19.00 -15.93
CA TYR A 241 29.46 -19.86 -14.83
C TYR A 241 30.09 -21.25 -14.88
N GLY A 242 30.25 -21.83 -16.08
CA GLY A 242 30.95 -23.10 -16.30
C GLY A 242 32.36 -23.07 -15.74
N GLU A 243 33.15 -22.05 -16.13
CA GLU A 243 34.51 -21.84 -15.66
C GLU A 243 34.60 -21.68 -14.13
N ILE A 244 33.66 -20.91 -13.54
CA ILE A 244 33.60 -20.73 -12.09
C ILE A 244 33.34 -22.07 -11.40
N MET A 245 32.37 -22.83 -11.86
CA MET A 245 32.00 -24.12 -11.26
C MET A 245 33.16 -25.13 -11.35
N GLU A 246 33.84 -25.20 -12.49
CA GLU A 246 35.02 -26.06 -12.66
C GLU A 246 36.14 -25.64 -11.72
N LYS A 247 36.41 -24.35 -11.56
CA LYS A 247 37.42 -23.82 -10.61
C LYS A 247 37.15 -24.23 -9.18
N TYR A 248 35.89 -24.38 -8.78
CA TYR A 248 35.52 -24.89 -7.45
C TYR A 248 35.32 -26.41 -7.37
N GLY A 249 35.77 -27.16 -8.40
CA GLY A 249 35.72 -28.62 -8.43
C GLY A 249 34.33 -29.20 -8.51
N LYS A 250 33.35 -28.40 -8.96
CA LYS A 250 31.98 -28.85 -9.17
C LYS A 250 31.78 -29.19 -10.66
N GLN A 251 31.52 -30.47 -10.97
CA GLN A 251 31.12 -30.86 -12.32
C GLN A 251 29.69 -30.38 -12.59
N VAL A 252 29.52 -29.55 -13.62
CA VAL A 252 28.22 -29.18 -14.14
C VAL A 252 27.65 -30.36 -14.89
N LYS A 253 26.72 -31.11 -14.28
CA LYS A 253 26.07 -32.27 -14.88
C LYS A 253 24.89 -31.93 -15.76
N GLU A 254 24.35 -30.73 -15.62
CA GLU A 254 23.18 -30.26 -16.33
C GLU A 254 23.50 -28.98 -17.11
N LYS A 255 22.75 -28.74 -18.20
CA LYS A 255 22.89 -27.50 -18.97
C LYS A 255 22.56 -26.31 -18.06
N LEU A 256 23.51 -25.41 -17.91
CA LEU A 256 23.28 -24.14 -17.21
C LEU A 256 22.24 -23.33 -18.01
N THR A 257 21.36 -22.70 -17.26
CA THR A 257 20.31 -21.85 -17.83
C THR A 257 20.41 -20.47 -17.22
N ALA A 258 20.65 -19.45 -18.03
CA ALA A 258 20.66 -18.08 -17.56
C ALA A 258 19.22 -17.56 -17.37
N THR A 259 19.00 -16.79 -16.32
CA THR A 259 17.72 -16.14 -16.08
C THR A 259 17.87 -14.65 -15.80
N ILE A 260 16.84 -13.89 -16.17
CA ILE A 260 16.68 -12.49 -15.77
C ILE A 260 15.43 -12.39 -14.88
N ARG A 261 15.62 -11.84 -13.70
CA ARG A 261 14.53 -11.48 -12.79
C ARG A 261 14.38 -9.97 -12.71
N ILE A 262 13.18 -9.49 -12.94
CA ILE A 262 12.78 -8.10 -12.69
C ILE A 262 11.93 -8.06 -11.43
N THR A 263 12.22 -7.13 -10.54
CA THR A 263 11.37 -6.83 -9.36
C THR A 263 11.10 -5.35 -9.29
N SER A 264 9.91 -4.98 -8.85
CA SER A 264 9.56 -3.59 -8.57
C SER A 264 8.47 -3.50 -7.50
N SER A 265 8.31 -2.31 -6.91
CA SER A 265 7.34 -2.04 -5.86
C SER A 265 6.84 -0.60 -5.96
N ASP A 266 5.55 -0.42 -5.81
CA ASP A 266 4.90 0.90 -5.69
C ASP A 266 4.68 1.34 -4.23
N VAL A 267 5.11 0.50 -3.29
CA VAL A 267 5.07 0.76 -1.84
C VAL A 267 6.46 0.90 -1.22
N ALA A 268 7.48 1.17 -2.04
CA ALA A 268 8.89 1.34 -1.65
C ALA A 268 9.53 0.13 -0.93
N ALA A 269 8.95 -1.06 -1.06
CA ALA A 269 9.56 -2.28 -0.52
C ALA A 269 10.76 -2.73 -1.38
N SER A 270 10.78 -2.35 -2.65
CA SER A 270 11.87 -2.61 -3.60
C SER A 270 11.93 -1.49 -4.63
N GLY A 271 13.12 -1.17 -5.12
CA GLY A 271 13.27 -0.39 -6.36
C GLY A 271 12.97 -1.25 -7.59
N ALA A 272 13.07 -0.65 -8.77
CA ALA A 272 13.13 -1.41 -10.01
C ALA A 272 14.52 -2.05 -10.12
N ASN A 273 14.59 -3.36 -9.91
CA ASN A 273 15.85 -4.11 -9.92
C ASN A 273 15.84 -5.16 -11.01
N ILE A 274 17.00 -5.38 -11.60
CA ILE A 274 17.25 -6.42 -12.60
C ILE A 274 18.33 -7.33 -12.02
N PHE A 275 18.05 -8.61 -11.90
CA PHE A 275 18.97 -9.62 -11.42
C PHE A 275 19.24 -10.63 -12.55
N TYR A 276 20.52 -10.95 -12.73
CA TYR A 276 20.98 -12.05 -13.57
C TYR A 276 21.38 -13.23 -12.69
N SER A 277 20.97 -14.41 -13.02
CA SER A 277 21.29 -15.64 -12.30
C SER A 277 21.38 -16.86 -13.23
#